data_0d8dd4a337ae2679528246f7f1afe967
#
_entry.id   0d8dd4a337ae2679528246f7f1afe967
#
_cell.length_a   1.000
_cell.length_b   1.000
_cell.length_c   1.000
_cell.angle_alpha   90.00
_cell.angle_beta   90.00
_cell.angle_gamma   90.00
#
_symmetry.space_group_name_H-M   'P 1'
#
loop_
_entity.id
_entity.type
_entity.pdbx_description
1 polymer ?
#
loop_
_entity_poly.entity_id
_entity_poly.type
_entity_poly.pdbx_seq_one_letter_code
_entity_poly.pdbx_strand_id
1 'polypeptide(L)'
;MGLATPSAVVSSPADKGKPGNGKPTQGKAANAKPTQGKPANAKPTQGTAANAKPTQGKAANDIPAQAKPAQTKPAKNQPATATQAAPSGAKPTTPAPQDLTLEAAIRIAVVDNTRVKNAYLDRVVQKYDLYVAESKFSPKFLLTTEVGAQGGNRQDGQRTGNIAGTATQLLPTGTRITFLGTSQALFTLGNWGSARGWTVNFTQPLLKGAGLDVNTASVRMAQFNEQANILRLKQTLMSTVVSTISAFRSLVQSTESLAISEQSLERSRQTLAINQERIAAGRMAAVDIYQTEADVASREVSLLQSQNSLDAARLTLIRLLDLDPASQPRALAETTIPPVPQDRQEALRLAFENRPDYLSALLSYEIAKLNLLVAENSTLWSLDLTGSYNQTAGLGQLDTQGTQDNWNVGLMLSIPLNDPAIRQGAVAARINLDKFENDLAQQRLDIEVEVINALRKAEISHRQIELSTQGRELAQKNVAVQTEKLKVGRTSNFELLSYQNALVNAQNAEVNAIISYLNDLTSLENTLGIVLDRWGVTLVER
;
A
#
# COMPACT_ATOMS: atom_id res chain seq x y z
N MET A 1 -39.43 29.46 -11.12
CA MET A 1 -39.15 30.85 -10.73
C MET A 1 -37.65 30.88 -10.55
N GLY A 2 -36.80 31.27 -11.43
CA GLY A 2 -36.84 32.29 -12.44
C GLY A 2 -35.90 33.41 -12.05
N LEU A 3 -34.85 33.59 -12.87
CA LEU A 3 -34.08 34.84 -13.03
C LEU A 3 -32.90 35.04 -12.05
N ALA A 4 -31.69 35.46 -12.41
CA ALA A 4 -31.18 35.98 -13.68
C ALA A 4 -29.66 36.02 -13.62
N THR A 5 -29.02 35.80 -14.72
CA THR A 5 -27.64 36.19 -15.06
C THR A 5 -27.56 37.73 -15.17
N PRO A 6 -26.38 38.35 -15.04
CA PRO A 6 -25.98 39.32 -16.03
C PRO A 6 -24.66 39.03 -16.71
N SER A 7 -24.75 39.14 -18.01
CA SER A 7 -23.67 39.29 -18.98
C SER A 7 -23.07 40.69 -18.99
N ALA A 8 -21.90 40.73 -19.67
CA ALA A 8 -21.33 41.85 -20.42
C ALA A 8 -20.42 42.79 -19.62
N VAL A 9 -19.33 43.32 -20.15
CA VAL A 9 -19.09 43.94 -21.45
C VAL A 9 -17.57 44.01 -21.71
N VAL A 10 -17.23 43.73 -22.94
CA VAL A 10 -15.98 44.03 -23.64
C VAL A 10 -15.71 45.52 -23.73
N SER A 11 -14.46 45.94 -23.59
CA SER A 11 -13.95 47.10 -24.34
C SER A 11 -12.44 47.06 -24.46
N SER A 12 -11.98 46.85 -25.70
CA SER A 12 -10.68 47.32 -26.22
C SER A 12 -10.85 48.76 -26.67
N PRO A 13 -9.80 49.60 -26.69
CA PRO A 13 -9.32 50.02 -28.00
C PRO A 13 -7.80 50.04 -28.18
N ALA A 14 -7.44 49.92 -29.44
CA ALA A 14 -6.16 50.12 -30.06
C ALA A 14 -5.67 51.56 -29.98
N ASP A 15 -4.34 51.77 -30.00
CA ASP A 15 -3.70 52.64 -31.02
C ASP A 15 -2.17 52.45 -31.10
N LYS A 16 -1.73 52.30 -32.29
CA LYS A 16 -0.57 52.63 -33.12
C LYS A 16 0.71 53.22 -32.51
N GLY A 17 1.86 52.65 -32.89
CA GLY A 17 3.17 53.27 -32.90
C GLY A 17 4.26 52.34 -33.43
N LYS A 18 4.61 52.49 -34.72
CA LYS A 18 5.81 51.96 -35.43
C LYS A 18 6.74 53.12 -35.75
N PRO A 19 8.02 52.92 -36.24
CA PRO A 19 9.12 52.01 -35.89
C PRO A 19 10.44 52.76 -35.65
N GLY A 20 11.39 52.13 -34.96
CA GLY A 20 12.77 52.63 -34.87
C GLY A 20 13.78 51.55 -35.27
N ASN A 21 14.45 51.75 -36.40
CA ASN A 21 15.58 50.99 -36.91
C ASN A 21 16.83 51.14 -36.03
N GLY A 22 17.42 50.07 -35.59
CA GLY A 22 18.75 50.02 -35.00
C GLY A 22 19.48 48.74 -35.39
N LYS A 23 20.49 48.86 -36.26
CA LYS A 23 21.35 47.79 -36.75
C LYS A 23 22.21 47.17 -35.65
N PRO A 24 22.60 45.89 -35.74
CA PRO A 24 23.38 45.18 -34.73
C PRO A 24 24.87 45.45 -34.86
N THR A 25 25.51 45.70 -33.75
CA THR A 25 26.96 45.73 -33.62
C THR A 25 27.49 44.35 -33.24
N GLN A 26 28.39 43.82 -34.04
CA GLN A 26 29.14 42.58 -33.79
C GLN A 26 30.10 42.76 -32.61
N GLY A 27 29.92 41.94 -31.55
CA GLY A 27 30.87 41.76 -30.47
C GLY A 27 31.58 40.42 -30.61
N LYS A 28 32.92 40.47 -30.72
CA LYS A 28 33.83 39.32 -30.89
C LYS A 28 33.69 38.26 -29.80
N ALA A 29 33.61 37.03 -30.20
CA ALA A 29 33.77 35.84 -29.36
C ALA A 29 35.22 35.73 -28.85
N ALA A 30 35.42 35.70 -27.54
CA ALA A 30 36.67 35.30 -26.91
C ALA A 30 36.57 33.80 -26.51
N ASN A 31 37.43 33.00 -27.13
CA ASN A 31 37.68 31.61 -26.83
C ASN A 31 38.27 31.45 -25.42
N ALA A 32 37.58 30.83 -24.51
CA ALA A 32 38.15 30.32 -23.26
C ALA A 32 38.12 28.79 -23.30
N LYS A 33 39.33 28.22 -23.29
CA LYS A 33 39.66 26.78 -23.20
C LYS A 33 39.21 26.22 -21.85
N PRO A 34 38.60 25.03 -21.76
CA PRO A 34 38.35 24.39 -20.47
C PRO A 34 39.62 23.74 -19.95
N THR A 35 40.06 24.15 -18.77
CA THR A 35 41.13 23.55 -17.98
C THR A 35 40.58 22.28 -17.30
N GLN A 36 41.17 21.12 -17.63
CA GLN A 36 40.95 19.87 -16.93
C GLN A 36 41.56 19.95 -15.52
N GLY A 37 40.71 19.94 -14.49
CA GLY A 37 41.07 19.73 -13.10
C GLY A 37 41.12 18.24 -12.79
N LYS A 38 42.32 17.74 -12.46
CA LYS A 38 42.60 16.40 -11.96
C LYS A 38 41.91 16.15 -10.60
N PRO A 39 41.25 15.04 -10.31
CA PRO A 39 40.75 14.76 -8.97
C PRO A 39 41.90 14.35 -8.04
N ALA A 40 41.99 15.03 -6.90
CA ALA A 40 42.90 14.73 -5.81
C ALA A 40 42.39 13.48 -5.05
N ASN A 41 43.23 12.45 -4.98
CA ASN A 41 43.07 11.28 -4.13
C ASN A 41 43.15 11.69 -2.64
N ALA A 42 42.03 11.62 -1.93
CA ALA A 42 42.01 11.67 -0.48
C ALA A 42 41.98 10.22 0.06
N LYS A 43 43.07 9.81 0.69
CA LYS A 43 43.22 8.58 1.47
C LYS A 43 42.32 8.63 2.70
N PRO A 44 41.58 7.55 3.06
CA PRO A 44 40.88 7.48 4.33
C PRO A 44 41.87 7.22 5.46
N THR A 45 41.89 8.11 6.45
CA THR A 45 42.59 7.94 7.72
C THR A 45 41.82 6.92 8.58
N GLN A 46 42.49 5.84 8.95
CA GLN A 46 42.02 4.88 9.95
C GLN A 46 42.00 5.56 11.33
N GLY A 47 40.81 5.75 11.88
CA GLY A 47 40.60 6.10 13.29
C GLY A 47 40.63 4.84 14.14
N THR A 48 41.59 4.77 15.04
CA THR A 48 41.77 3.74 16.05
C THR A 48 40.56 3.69 17.01
N ALA A 49 39.86 2.57 17.03
CA ALA A 49 38.83 2.29 18.02
C ALA A 49 39.49 1.96 19.37
N ALA A 50 39.26 2.79 20.36
CA ALA A 50 39.60 2.52 21.75
C ALA A 50 38.61 1.52 22.36
N ASN A 51 39.13 0.36 22.78
CA ASN A 51 38.45 -0.66 23.56
C ASN A 51 38.01 -0.10 24.93
N ALA A 52 36.72 0.12 25.13
CA ALA A 52 36.13 0.29 26.46
C ALA A 52 35.48 -1.04 26.89
N LYS A 53 36.10 -1.65 27.92
CA LYS A 53 35.63 -2.86 28.62
C LYS A 53 34.36 -2.53 29.41
N PRO A 54 33.27 -3.30 29.34
CA PRO A 54 32.11 -3.08 30.23
C PRO A 54 32.40 -3.64 31.63
N THR A 55 32.28 -2.79 32.63
CA THR A 55 32.31 -3.12 34.03
C THR A 55 31.01 -3.85 34.42
N GLN A 56 31.13 -5.06 34.95
CA GLN A 56 30.01 -5.83 35.53
C GLN A 56 29.58 -5.19 36.84
N GLY A 57 28.39 -4.59 36.87
CA GLY A 57 27.68 -4.24 38.09
C GLY A 57 26.86 -5.45 38.55
N LYS A 58 27.18 -5.98 39.72
CA LYS A 58 26.35 -6.96 40.44
C LYS A 58 25.04 -6.29 40.88
N ALA A 59 23.92 -6.68 40.30
CA ALA A 59 22.60 -6.43 40.87
C ALA A 59 22.16 -7.65 41.65
N ALA A 60 21.81 -7.43 42.89
CA ALA A 60 21.27 -8.44 43.80
C ALA A 60 19.85 -8.82 43.35
N ASN A 61 19.63 -10.11 43.17
CA ASN A 61 18.32 -10.72 42.99
C ASN A 61 17.61 -10.87 44.33
N ASP A 62 16.53 -10.15 44.56
CA ASP A 62 15.50 -10.55 45.51
C ASP A 62 14.18 -10.74 44.72
N ILE A 63 13.84 -12.01 44.46
CA ILE A 63 12.56 -12.44 43.91
C ILE A 63 11.68 -12.89 45.08
N PRO A 64 10.47 -12.33 45.29
CA PRO A 64 9.53 -12.89 46.25
C PRO A 64 8.91 -14.18 45.71
N ALA A 65 8.81 -15.16 46.62
CA ALA A 65 8.34 -16.52 46.39
C ALA A 65 6.95 -16.60 45.75
N GLN A 66 6.85 -17.39 44.68
CA GLN A 66 5.60 -17.80 44.03
C GLN A 66 4.81 -18.76 44.93
N ALA A 67 3.52 -18.47 45.11
CA ALA A 67 2.55 -19.37 45.74
C ALA A 67 2.33 -20.61 44.86
N LYS A 68 2.42 -21.80 45.46
CA LYS A 68 2.13 -23.09 44.84
C LYS A 68 0.65 -23.22 44.44
N PRO A 69 0.33 -23.67 43.21
CA PRO A 69 -1.04 -24.08 42.91
C PRO A 69 -1.34 -25.47 43.51
N ALA A 70 -2.56 -25.62 44.03
CA ALA A 70 -3.09 -26.84 44.64
C ALA A 70 -3.21 -27.98 43.58
N GLN A 71 -2.68 -29.15 43.96
CA GLN A 71 -2.84 -30.39 43.19
C GLN A 71 -4.24 -30.97 43.43
N THR A 72 -5.06 -31.00 42.37
CA THR A 72 -6.26 -31.81 42.29
C THR A 72 -5.89 -33.20 41.73
N LYS A 73 -6.23 -34.27 42.49
CA LYS A 73 -6.04 -35.67 42.10
C LYS A 73 -6.90 -36.00 40.84
N PRO A 74 -6.37 -36.78 39.87
CA PRO A 74 -7.18 -37.29 38.77
C PRO A 74 -7.94 -38.54 39.21
N ALA A 75 -9.24 -38.60 38.81
CA ALA A 75 -10.09 -39.75 38.95
C ALA A 75 -9.66 -40.89 37.97
N LYS A 76 -9.63 -42.10 38.48
CA LYS A 76 -9.41 -43.35 37.72
C LYS A 76 -10.56 -43.56 36.75
N ASN A 77 -10.29 -43.58 35.46
CA ASN A 77 -11.17 -44.23 34.46
C ASN A 77 -10.44 -45.39 33.82
N GLN A 78 -11.17 -46.50 33.71
CA GLN A 78 -10.77 -47.80 33.16
C GLN A 78 -10.49 -47.71 31.65
N PRO A 79 -9.60 -48.56 31.09
CA PRO A 79 -9.25 -48.52 29.69
C PRO A 79 -10.34 -49.19 28.83
N ALA A 80 -10.85 -48.40 27.86
CA ALA A 80 -11.61 -48.95 26.74
C ALA A 80 -10.65 -49.55 25.71
N THR A 81 -10.91 -50.76 25.31
CA THR A 81 -10.19 -51.57 24.33
C THR A 81 -10.06 -50.84 23.00
N ALA A 82 -8.83 -50.42 22.67
CA ALA A 82 -8.49 -49.85 21.36
C ALA A 82 -8.30 -50.99 20.36
N THR A 83 -9.21 -51.14 19.43
CA THR A 83 -9.01 -51.89 18.20
C THR A 83 -7.95 -51.17 17.35
N GLN A 84 -6.78 -51.79 17.24
CA GLN A 84 -5.73 -51.34 16.32
C GLN A 84 -6.21 -51.55 14.87
N ALA A 85 -6.57 -50.45 14.22
CA ALA A 85 -6.58 -50.39 12.75
C ALA A 85 -5.15 -50.08 12.28
N ALA A 86 -4.55 -50.98 11.53
CA ALA A 86 -3.25 -50.80 10.91
C ALA A 86 -3.26 -49.58 9.98
N PRO A 87 -2.22 -48.77 9.95
CA PRO A 87 -2.11 -47.73 8.96
C PRO A 87 -1.87 -48.36 7.59
N SER A 88 -2.90 -48.35 6.77
CA SER A 88 -2.78 -48.58 5.34
C SER A 88 -1.79 -47.54 4.79
N GLY A 89 -0.64 -47.99 4.27
CA GLY A 89 0.33 -47.15 3.59
C GLY A 89 -0.26 -46.60 2.29
N ALA A 90 -0.97 -45.50 2.41
CA ALA A 90 -1.32 -44.68 1.26
C ALA A 90 -0.01 -44.03 0.80
N LYS A 91 0.51 -44.44 -0.36
CA LYS A 91 1.51 -43.66 -1.12
C LYS A 91 0.96 -42.24 -1.21
N PRO A 92 1.82 -41.20 -1.06
CA PRO A 92 1.37 -39.85 -1.32
C PRO A 92 0.87 -39.78 -2.76
N THR A 93 -0.43 -39.77 -2.93
CA THR A 93 -1.07 -39.50 -4.22
C THR A 93 -0.73 -38.05 -4.54
N THR A 94 0.13 -37.84 -5.52
CA THR A 94 0.34 -36.52 -6.14
C THR A 94 -1.05 -35.96 -6.47
N PRO A 95 -1.44 -34.81 -5.93
CA PRO A 95 -2.75 -34.25 -6.21
C PRO A 95 -2.91 -34.10 -7.72
N ALA A 96 -4.07 -34.53 -8.23
CA ALA A 96 -4.37 -34.43 -9.66
C ALA A 96 -4.25 -32.97 -10.11
N PRO A 97 -3.76 -32.72 -11.33
CA PRO A 97 -3.67 -31.36 -11.86
C PRO A 97 -5.04 -30.72 -11.85
N GLN A 98 -5.16 -29.56 -11.19
CA GLN A 98 -6.41 -28.80 -11.13
C GLN A 98 -6.41 -27.77 -12.27
N ASP A 99 -7.34 -27.93 -13.21
CA ASP A 99 -7.55 -26.92 -14.25
C ASP A 99 -8.06 -25.63 -13.60
N LEU A 100 -7.33 -24.54 -13.78
CA LEU A 100 -7.60 -23.24 -13.18
C LEU A 100 -7.90 -22.24 -14.30
N THR A 101 -9.06 -21.59 -14.22
CA THR A 101 -9.38 -20.44 -15.08
C THR A 101 -8.87 -19.16 -14.44
N LEU A 102 -8.64 -18.11 -15.24
CA LEU A 102 -8.19 -16.81 -14.73
C LEU A 102 -9.19 -16.22 -13.72
N GLU A 103 -10.49 -16.33 -14.00
CA GLU A 103 -11.55 -15.85 -13.10
C GLU A 103 -11.51 -16.58 -11.74
N ALA A 104 -11.33 -17.91 -11.74
CA ALA A 104 -11.19 -18.69 -10.52
C ALA A 104 -9.93 -18.30 -9.74
N ALA A 105 -8.81 -18.08 -10.41
CA ALA A 105 -7.57 -17.60 -9.77
C ALA A 105 -7.75 -16.25 -9.10
N ILE A 106 -8.39 -15.28 -9.77
CA ILE A 106 -8.69 -13.96 -9.19
C ILE A 106 -9.59 -14.10 -7.96
N ARG A 107 -10.63 -14.93 -8.03
CA ARG A 107 -11.55 -15.16 -6.90
C ARG A 107 -10.83 -15.73 -5.69
N ILE A 108 -9.97 -16.73 -5.87
CA ILE A 108 -9.14 -17.30 -4.82
C ILE A 108 -8.20 -16.24 -4.24
N ALA A 109 -7.50 -15.49 -5.08
CA ALA A 109 -6.57 -14.45 -4.64
C ALA A 109 -7.26 -13.37 -3.80
N VAL A 110 -8.45 -12.92 -4.18
CA VAL A 110 -9.21 -11.90 -3.43
C VAL A 110 -9.64 -12.41 -2.05
N VAL A 111 -9.95 -13.72 -1.93
CA VAL A 111 -10.42 -14.30 -0.66
C VAL A 111 -9.27 -14.77 0.22
N ASP A 112 -8.29 -15.45 -0.35
CA ASP A 112 -7.29 -16.20 0.40
C ASP A 112 -5.92 -15.51 0.51
N ASN A 113 -5.60 -14.57 -0.37
CA ASN A 113 -4.30 -13.90 -0.33
C ASN A 113 -4.07 -13.20 1.02
N THR A 114 -2.95 -13.52 1.67
CA THR A 114 -2.56 -12.98 2.99
C THR A 114 -2.50 -11.46 3.02
N ARG A 115 -2.08 -10.81 1.91
CA ARG A 115 -2.03 -9.34 1.82
C ARG A 115 -3.41 -8.71 1.87
N VAL A 116 -4.39 -9.34 1.21
CA VAL A 116 -5.79 -8.90 1.22
C VAL A 116 -6.40 -9.13 2.60
N LYS A 117 -6.17 -10.32 3.21
CA LYS A 117 -6.62 -10.61 4.59
C LYS A 117 -6.09 -9.56 5.58
N ASN A 118 -4.81 -9.22 5.50
CA ASN A 118 -4.22 -8.18 6.37
C ASN A 118 -4.83 -6.80 6.11
N ALA A 119 -5.08 -6.42 4.86
CA ALA A 119 -5.73 -5.16 4.55
C ALA A 119 -7.16 -5.06 5.13
N TYR A 120 -7.91 -6.17 5.19
CA TYR A 120 -9.20 -6.21 5.88
C TYR A 120 -9.06 -6.14 7.41
N LEU A 121 -8.01 -6.73 7.99
CA LEU A 121 -7.74 -6.58 9.43
C LEU A 121 -7.39 -5.12 9.78
N ASP A 122 -6.60 -4.45 8.95
CA ASP A 122 -6.31 -3.02 9.11
C ASP A 122 -7.59 -2.17 9.11
N ARG A 123 -8.62 -2.56 8.32
CA ARG A 123 -9.92 -1.86 8.31
C ARG A 123 -10.63 -1.88 9.66
N VAL A 124 -10.47 -2.95 10.45
CA VAL A 124 -11.07 -3.02 11.79
C VAL A 124 -10.47 -1.93 12.69
N VAL A 125 -9.16 -1.73 12.65
CA VAL A 125 -8.47 -0.67 13.41
C VAL A 125 -8.92 0.71 12.92
N GLN A 126 -8.95 0.93 11.61
CA GLN A 126 -9.32 2.21 11.00
C GLN A 126 -10.76 2.64 11.32
N LYS A 127 -11.71 1.69 11.30
CA LYS A 127 -13.10 1.95 11.73
C LYS A 127 -13.17 2.33 13.21
N TYR A 128 -12.33 1.71 14.04
CA TYR A 128 -12.26 2.05 15.46
C TYR A 128 -11.66 3.45 15.67
N ASP A 129 -10.67 3.85 14.88
CA ASP A 129 -10.11 5.22 14.91
C ASP A 129 -11.16 6.28 14.57
N LEU A 130 -12.01 6.02 13.56
CA LEU A 130 -13.15 6.88 13.25
C LEU A 130 -14.13 6.97 14.43
N TYR A 131 -14.50 5.82 15.02
CA TYR A 131 -15.37 5.77 16.19
C TYR A 131 -14.80 6.59 17.36
N VAL A 132 -13.48 6.48 17.62
CA VAL A 132 -12.78 7.27 18.65
C VAL A 132 -12.87 8.76 18.33
N ALA A 133 -12.66 9.15 17.07
CA ALA A 133 -12.76 10.54 16.65
C ALA A 133 -14.20 11.11 16.81
N GLU A 134 -15.21 10.34 16.42
CA GLU A 134 -16.63 10.71 16.58
C GLU A 134 -17.06 10.77 18.04
N SER A 135 -16.47 9.93 18.90
CA SER A 135 -16.71 9.95 20.35
C SER A 135 -16.08 11.16 21.07
N LYS A 136 -15.44 12.08 20.32
CA LYS A 136 -14.81 13.30 20.88
C LYS A 136 -15.78 14.13 21.71
N PHE A 137 -17.03 14.22 21.29
CA PHE A 137 -18.09 15.01 21.93
C PHE A 137 -18.95 14.19 22.90
N SER A 138 -18.63 12.91 23.12
CA SER A 138 -19.31 12.09 24.13
C SER A 138 -18.75 12.37 25.51
N PRO A 139 -19.58 12.25 26.58
CA PRO A 139 -19.12 12.40 27.95
C PRO A 139 -18.03 11.37 28.27
N LYS A 140 -16.94 11.82 28.88
CA LYS A 140 -15.83 10.95 29.35
C LYS A 140 -15.79 10.90 30.85
N PHE A 141 -15.75 9.70 31.40
CA PHE A 141 -15.71 9.44 32.84
C PHE A 141 -14.35 8.89 33.24
N LEU A 142 -13.80 9.42 34.33
CA LEU A 142 -12.56 8.97 34.93
C LEU A 142 -12.77 8.83 36.43
N LEU A 143 -12.44 7.68 36.99
CA LEU A 143 -12.35 7.44 38.42
C LEU A 143 -10.88 7.31 38.81
N THR A 144 -10.45 8.16 39.72
CA THR A 144 -9.06 8.12 40.28
C THR A 144 -9.12 7.81 41.77
N THR A 145 -8.31 6.87 42.22
CA THR A 145 -8.14 6.55 43.61
C THR A 145 -6.66 6.68 43.95
N GLU A 146 -6.36 7.44 45.00
CA GLU A 146 -5.00 7.67 45.47
C GLU A 146 -4.91 7.37 46.96
N VAL A 147 -3.89 6.63 47.36
CA VAL A 147 -3.56 6.37 48.76
C VAL A 147 -2.11 6.76 48.94
N GLY A 148 -1.86 7.67 49.88
CA GLY A 148 -0.55 8.20 50.14
C GLY A 148 -0.18 8.09 51.64
N ALA A 149 1.10 8.02 51.91
CA ALA A 149 1.63 8.18 53.27
C ALA A 149 2.84 9.14 53.21
N GLN A 150 2.82 10.14 54.05
CA GLN A 150 3.89 11.13 54.15
C GLN A 150 4.38 11.23 55.58
N GLY A 151 5.68 11.24 55.80
CA GLY A 151 6.30 11.38 57.11
C GLY A 151 7.73 11.89 56.99
N GLY A 152 8.25 12.53 58.04
CA GLY A 152 9.62 13.04 58.10
C GLY A 152 10.05 13.35 59.51
N ASN A 153 11.35 13.63 59.75
CA ASN A 153 11.96 13.85 61.06
C ASN A 153 11.34 14.97 61.90
N ARG A 154 10.49 15.82 61.32
CA ARG A 154 9.79 16.95 61.95
C ARG A 154 8.30 16.99 61.67
N GLN A 155 7.73 15.95 61.09
CA GLN A 155 6.31 15.85 60.79
C GLN A 155 5.77 14.49 61.22
N ASP A 156 4.67 14.53 61.96
CA ASP A 156 3.92 13.31 62.30
C ASP A 156 3.45 12.63 61.00
N GLY A 157 3.59 11.30 60.96
CA GLY A 157 3.18 10.52 59.79
C GLY A 157 1.72 10.76 59.43
N GLN A 158 1.49 11.24 58.22
CA GLN A 158 0.19 11.49 57.65
C GLN A 158 -0.15 10.44 56.59
N ARG A 159 -1.36 9.91 56.66
CA ARG A 159 -1.92 9.01 55.61
C ARG A 159 -3.09 9.70 54.95
N THR A 160 -3.11 9.67 53.65
CA THR A 160 -4.18 10.28 52.82
C THR A 160 -4.80 9.23 51.92
N GLY A 161 -6.12 9.24 51.83
CA GLY A 161 -6.89 8.51 50.83
C GLY A 161 -7.74 9.48 50.07
N ASN A 162 -7.68 9.47 48.76
CA ASN A 162 -8.47 10.32 47.87
C ASN A 162 -9.20 9.47 46.84
N ILE A 163 -10.48 9.71 46.62
CA ILE A 163 -11.28 9.17 45.55
C ILE A 163 -11.86 10.37 44.76
N ALA A 164 -11.57 10.44 43.48
CA ALA A 164 -12.06 11.49 42.62
C ALA A 164 -12.75 10.91 41.36
N GLY A 165 -14.00 11.29 41.15
CA GLY A 165 -14.74 10.97 39.94
C GLY A 165 -14.85 12.22 39.06
N THR A 166 -14.35 12.15 37.83
CA THR A 166 -14.41 13.25 36.85
C THR A 166 -15.29 12.86 35.67
N ALA A 167 -16.25 13.70 35.33
CA ALA A 167 -16.99 13.62 34.07
C ALA A 167 -16.69 14.87 33.22
N THR A 168 -16.19 14.68 32.01
CA THR A 168 -15.87 15.79 31.09
C THR A 168 -16.70 15.68 29.83
N GLN A 169 -17.37 16.76 29.46
CA GLN A 169 -18.14 16.91 28.24
C GLN A 169 -17.55 18.04 27.42
N LEU A 170 -17.16 17.76 26.18
CA LEU A 170 -16.83 18.78 25.18
C LEU A 170 -18.00 18.92 24.22
N LEU A 171 -18.42 20.15 23.96
CA LEU A 171 -19.46 20.44 22.97
C LEU A 171 -18.85 20.87 21.63
N PRO A 172 -19.55 20.69 20.50
CA PRO A 172 -19.07 21.11 19.18
C PRO A 172 -18.76 22.60 19.04
N THR A 173 -19.30 23.45 19.92
CA THR A 173 -19.01 24.89 20.00
C THR A 173 -17.62 25.20 20.61
N GLY A 174 -16.94 24.19 21.19
CA GLY A 174 -15.73 24.34 21.96
C GLY A 174 -15.96 24.46 23.46
N THR A 175 -17.22 24.52 23.91
CA THR A 175 -17.55 24.55 25.35
C THR A 175 -17.09 23.29 26.03
N ARG A 176 -16.40 23.43 27.16
CA ARG A 176 -15.99 22.33 28.04
C ARG A 176 -16.74 22.42 29.35
N ILE A 177 -17.40 21.36 29.72
CA ILE A 177 -18.06 21.21 31.03
C ILE A 177 -17.35 20.07 31.75
N THR A 178 -16.89 20.30 32.98
CA THR A 178 -16.25 19.29 33.81
C THR A 178 -16.95 19.23 35.14
N PHE A 179 -17.45 18.06 35.49
CA PHE A 179 -17.93 17.72 36.80
C PHE A 179 -16.86 16.91 37.54
N LEU A 180 -16.49 17.32 38.73
CA LEU A 180 -15.53 16.66 39.60
C LEU A 180 -16.17 16.42 40.98
N GLY A 181 -16.28 15.16 41.37
CA GLY A 181 -16.65 14.76 42.72
C GLY A 181 -15.41 14.22 43.45
N THR A 182 -15.17 14.69 44.63
CA THR A 182 -14.02 14.27 45.45
C THR A 182 -14.44 13.81 46.83
N SER A 183 -13.77 12.77 47.35
CA SER A 183 -13.84 12.33 48.74
C SER A 183 -12.44 12.06 49.24
N GLN A 184 -12.01 12.84 50.21
CA GLN A 184 -10.68 12.74 50.83
C GLN A 184 -10.79 12.30 52.28
N ALA A 185 -9.93 11.40 52.72
CA ALA A 185 -9.71 11.01 54.10
C ALA A 185 -8.26 11.30 54.50
N LEU A 186 -8.10 11.89 55.68
CA LEU A 186 -6.82 12.25 56.26
C LEU A 186 -6.69 11.59 57.62
N PHE A 187 -5.57 10.88 57.87
CA PHE A 187 -5.24 10.25 59.12
C PHE A 187 -3.87 10.74 59.56
N THR A 188 -3.83 11.35 60.79
CA THR A 188 -2.61 11.77 61.48
C THR A 188 -2.60 11.10 62.83
N LEU A 189 -1.46 11.00 63.52
CA LEU A 189 -1.36 10.40 64.87
C LEU A 189 -2.45 10.92 65.81
N GLY A 190 -3.45 10.08 66.11
CA GLY A 190 -4.55 10.38 67.03
C GLY A 190 -5.71 11.23 66.45
N ASN A 191 -5.62 11.70 65.20
CA ASN A 191 -6.64 12.54 64.59
C ASN A 191 -7.01 12.05 63.21
N TRP A 192 -8.27 12.21 62.84
CA TRP A 192 -8.75 11.94 61.49
C TRP A 192 -9.58 13.10 60.97
N GLY A 193 -9.61 13.26 59.65
CA GLY A 193 -10.47 14.22 58.95
C GLY A 193 -10.96 13.64 57.65
N SER A 194 -12.11 14.07 57.20
CA SER A 194 -12.62 13.77 55.88
C SER A 194 -13.17 15.03 55.22
N ALA A 195 -13.01 15.16 53.91
CA ALA A 195 -13.64 16.19 53.11
C ALA A 195 -14.33 15.56 51.91
N ARG A 196 -15.47 16.05 51.56
CA ARG A 196 -16.24 15.68 50.38
C ARG A 196 -16.61 16.93 49.63
N GLY A 197 -16.55 16.85 48.33
CA GLY A 197 -16.95 17.99 47.53
C GLY A 197 -17.28 17.63 46.13
N TRP A 198 -17.91 18.54 45.44
CA TRP A 198 -18.10 18.48 44.01
C TRP A 198 -17.89 19.86 43.40
N THR A 199 -17.37 19.85 42.18
CA THR A 199 -17.11 21.08 41.44
C THR A 199 -17.64 20.88 40.01
N VAL A 200 -18.37 21.91 39.53
CA VAL A 200 -18.69 22.01 38.10
C VAL A 200 -17.91 23.17 37.53
N ASN A 201 -17.11 22.90 36.53
CA ASN A 201 -16.41 23.94 35.77
C ASN A 201 -17.00 24.02 34.36
N PHE A 202 -17.18 25.23 33.90
CA PHE A 202 -17.63 25.57 32.58
C PHE A 202 -16.63 26.52 31.94
N THR A 203 -16.22 26.21 30.71
CA THR A 203 -15.33 27.08 29.92
C THR A 203 -15.87 27.15 28.50
N GLN A 204 -16.21 28.37 28.05
CA GLN A 204 -16.62 28.66 26.67
C GLN A 204 -15.59 29.56 26.00
N PRO A 205 -14.80 29.04 25.03
CA PRO A 205 -13.98 29.91 24.21
C PRO A 205 -14.83 30.78 23.30
N LEU A 206 -14.48 32.07 23.23
CA LEU A 206 -15.20 33.07 22.44
C LEU A 206 -14.46 33.51 21.18
N LEU A 207 -13.12 33.30 21.16
CA LEU A 207 -12.26 33.58 20.01
C LEU A 207 -11.46 32.32 19.62
N LYS A 208 -10.23 32.13 20.15
CA LYS A 208 -9.40 30.96 19.88
C LYS A 208 -10.07 29.70 20.41
N GLY A 209 -10.29 28.73 19.52
CA GLY A 209 -10.97 27.48 19.87
C GLY A 209 -12.50 27.57 19.88
N ALA A 210 -13.08 28.73 19.52
CA ALA A 210 -14.52 28.88 19.37
C ALA A 210 -15.02 28.47 17.98
N GLY A 211 -16.26 28.05 17.90
CA GLY A 211 -16.97 27.77 16.65
C GLY A 211 -17.02 26.30 16.29
N LEU A 212 -18.03 25.95 15.50
CA LEU A 212 -18.30 24.58 15.07
C LEU A 212 -17.21 24.05 14.13
N ASP A 213 -16.80 24.84 13.14
CA ASP A 213 -15.88 24.40 12.11
C ASP A 213 -14.51 23.99 12.66
N VAL A 214 -13.97 24.75 13.61
CA VAL A 214 -12.69 24.45 14.27
C VAL A 214 -12.78 23.20 15.14
N ASN A 215 -13.85 23.09 15.94
CA ASN A 215 -13.99 21.99 16.89
C ASN A 215 -14.39 20.67 16.22
N THR A 216 -15.14 20.72 15.12
CA THR A 216 -15.49 19.52 14.34
C THR A 216 -14.43 19.15 13.30
N ALA A 217 -13.45 20.02 13.02
CA ALA A 217 -12.41 19.77 12.02
C ALA A 217 -11.71 18.42 12.21
N SER A 218 -11.37 18.05 13.45
CA SER A 218 -10.73 16.76 13.74
C SER A 218 -11.61 15.54 13.41
N VAL A 219 -12.91 15.65 13.59
CA VAL A 219 -13.87 14.59 13.22
C VAL A 219 -14.01 14.51 11.70
N ARG A 220 -14.15 15.67 11.02
CA ARG A 220 -14.17 15.72 9.55
C ARG A 220 -12.89 15.15 8.93
N MET A 221 -11.72 15.47 9.50
CA MET A 221 -10.43 14.88 9.06
C MET A 221 -10.42 13.36 9.24
N ALA A 222 -10.95 12.85 10.36
CA ALA A 222 -11.07 11.39 10.58
C ALA A 222 -12.01 10.75 9.54
N GLN A 223 -13.12 11.40 9.18
CA GLN A 223 -14.03 10.93 8.12
C GLN A 223 -13.35 10.91 6.74
N PHE A 224 -12.57 11.92 6.38
CA PHE A 224 -11.80 11.93 5.15
C PHE A 224 -10.69 10.85 5.17
N ASN A 225 -10.03 10.64 6.31
CA ASN A 225 -9.06 9.55 6.47
C ASN A 225 -9.72 8.18 6.29
N GLU A 226 -10.94 8.01 6.79
CA GLU A 226 -11.70 6.77 6.59
C GLU A 226 -12.01 6.52 5.11
N GLN A 227 -12.43 7.56 4.37
CA GLN A 227 -12.62 7.45 2.91
C GLN A 227 -11.29 7.11 2.19
N ALA A 228 -10.19 7.73 2.59
CA ALA A 228 -8.86 7.42 2.05
C ALA A 228 -8.43 5.98 2.37
N ASN A 229 -8.80 5.44 3.53
CA ASN A 229 -8.53 4.05 3.91
C ASN A 229 -9.32 3.05 3.05
N ILE A 230 -10.56 3.36 2.69
CA ILE A 230 -11.35 2.56 1.73
C ILE A 230 -10.66 2.54 0.35
N LEU A 231 -10.19 3.70 -0.11
CA LEU A 231 -9.44 3.79 -1.37
C LEU A 231 -8.12 3.01 -1.32
N ARG A 232 -7.43 2.99 -0.17
CA ARG A 232 -6.22 2.19 0.04
C ARG A 232 -6.51 0.69 -0.01
N LEU A 233 -7.63 0.23 0.56
CA LEU A 233 -8.07 -1.15 0.39
C LEU A 233 -8.36 -1.46 -1.08
N LYS A 234 -9.07 -0.58 -1.81
CA LYS A 234 -9.30 -0.69 -3.26
C LYS A 234 -7.98 -0.85 -4.00
N GLN A 235 -6.97 -0.02 -3.70
CA GLN A 235 -5.63 -0.10 -4.30
C GLN A 235 -4.94 -1.44 -4.02
N THR A 236 -5.07 -1.97 -2.80
CA THR A 236 -4.49 -3.28 -2.43
C THR A 236 -5.15 -4.41 -3.21
N LEU A 237 -6.47 -4.40 -3.34
CA LEU A 237 -7.21 -5.37 -4.16
C LEU A 237 -6.81 -5.27 -5.64
N MET A 238 -6.77 -4.06 -6.21
CA MET A 238 -6.32 -3.83 -7.59
C MET A 238 -4.94 -4.41 -7.83
N SER A 239 -3.97 -4.09 -6.97
CA SER A 239 -2.59 -4.59 -7.10
C SER A 239 -2.51 -6.11 -6.97
N THR A 240 -3.33 -6.72 -6.12
CA THR A 240 -3.39 -8.18 -5.95
C THR A 240 -3.99 -8.85 -7.19
N VAL A 241 -5.09 -8.31 -7.73
CA VAL A 241 -5.72 -8.80 -8.97
C VAL A 241 -4.76 -8.71 -10.14
N VAL A 242 -4.12 -7.56 -10.36
CA VAL A 242 -3.14 -7.37 -11.45
C VAL A 242 -1.95 -8.34 -11.31
N SER A 243 -1.43 -8.52 -10.09
CA SER A 243 -0.34 -9.47 -9.84
C SER A 243 -0.75 -10.92 -10.12
N THR A 244 -1.99 -11.27 -9.76
CA THR A 244 -2.55 -12.62 -10.01
C THR A 244 -2.73 -12.87 -11.51
N ILE A 245 -3.28 -11.91 -12.25
CA ILE A 245 -3.43 -11.98 -13.71
C ILE A 245 -2.07 -12.16 -14.38
N SER A 246 -1.08 -11.37 -14.00
CA SER A 246 0.26 -11.44 -14.56
C SER A 246 0.94 -12.78 -14.26
N ALA A 247 0.82 -13.30 -13.02
CA ALA A 247 1.38 -14.60 -12.65
C ALA A 247 0.67 -15.76 -13.37
N PHE A 248 -0.66 -15.70 -13.51
CA PHE A 248 -1.43 -16.68 -14.26
C PHE A 248 -1.01 -16.73 -15.72
N ARG A 249 -0.90 -15.57 -16.38
CA ARG A 249 -0.46 -15.47 -17.77
C ARG A 249 1.01 -15.90 -17.95
N SER A 250 1.87 -15.65 -16.97
CA SER A 250 3.23 -16.18 -16.96
C SER A 250 3.25 -17.71 -16.91
N LEU A 251 2.33 -18.33 -16.18
CA LEU A 251 2.16 -19.78 -16.18
C LEU A 251 1.70 -20.31 -17.53
N VAL A 252 0.73 -19.66 -18.19
CA VAL A 252 0.31 -19.98 -19.57
C VAL A 252 1.49 -19.87 -20.52
N GLN A 253 2.23 -18.75 -20.48
CA GLN A 253 3.40 -18.51 -21.34
C GLN A 253 4.46 -19.59 -21.17
N SER A 254 4.77 -19.98 -19.92
CA SER A 254 5.75 -21.03 -19.64
C SER A 254 5.27 -22.41 -20.12
N THR A 255 3.97 -22.68 -20.05
CA THR A 255 3.37 -23.92 -20.58
C THR A 255 3.51 -23.99 -22.11
N GLU A 256 3.20 -22.91 -22.81
CA GLU A 256 3.35 -22.83 -24.28
C GLU A 256 4.84 -22.92 -24.69
N SER A 257 5.73 -22.25 -23.97
CA SER A 257 7.19 -22.32 -24.23
C SER A 257 7.74 -23.74 -24.03
N LEU A 258 7.23 -24.48 -23.05
CA LEU A 258 7.56 -25.90 -22.86
C LEU A 258 7.10 -26.74 -24.06
N ALA A 259 5.86 -26.57 -24.51
CA ALA A 259 5.32 -27.28 -25.68
C ALA A 259 6.14 -26.98 -26.95
N ILE A 260 6.57 -25.73 -27.16
CA ILE A 260 7.44 -25.33 -28.26
C ILE A 260 8.80 -26.04 -28.16
N SER A 261 9.39 -26.14 -26.95
CA SER A 261 10.66 -26.80 -26.71
C SER A 261 10.59 -28.32 -26.96
N GLU A 262 9.51 -28.97 -26.52
CA GLU A 262 9.23 -30.37 -26.79
C GLU A 262 9.13 -30.66 -28.31
N GLN A 263 8.34 -29.87 -29.02
CA GLN A 263 8.20 -29.98 -30.48
C GLN A 263 9.55 -29.71 -31.20
N SER A 264 10.35 -28.78 -30.67
CA SER A 264 11.67 -28.47 -31.23
C SER A 264 12.64 -29.66 -31.08
N LEU A 265 12.67 -30.29 -29.90
CA LEU A 265 13.46 -31.47 -29.65
C LEU A 265 13.04 -32.64 -30.55
N GLU A 266 11.75 -32.86 -30.70
CA GLU A 266 11.20 -33.91 -31.59
C GLU A 266 11.63 -33.69 -33.04
N ARG A 267 11.53 -32.45 -33.55
CA ARG A 267 12.01 -32.09 -34.90
C ARG A 267 13.51 -32.33 -35.08
N SER A 268 14.34 -32.02 -34.06
CA SER A 268 15.77 -32.24 -34.11
C SER A 268 16.09 -33.74 -34.12
N ARG A 269 15.40 -34.57 -33.32
CA ARG A 269 15.53 -36.05 -33.34
C ARG A 269 15.14 -36.65 -34.70
N GLN A 270 14.07 -36.15 -35.33
CA GLN A 270 13.67 -36.57 -36.68
C GLN A 270 14.74 -36.19 -37.71
N THR A 271 15.33 -35.01 -37.60
CA THR A 271 16.45 -34.59 -38.46
C THR A 271 17.68 -35.52 -38.29
N LEU A 272 17.99 -35.88 -37.04
CA LEU A 272 19.06 -36.84 -36.75
C LEU A 272 18.81 -38.21 -37.40
N ALA A 273 17.58 -38.74 -37.29
CA ALA A 273 17.21 -40.01 -37.92
C ALA A 273 17.34 -39.94 -39.46
N ILE A 274 16.86 -38.90 -40.11
CA ILE A 274 17.03 -38.69 -41.56
C ILE A 274 18.51 -38.66 -41.93
N ASN A 275 19.36 -38.00 -41.17
CA ASN A 275 20.79 -37.92 -41.44
C ASN A 275 21.49 -39.29 -41.27
N GLN A 276 21.12 -40.08 -40.27
CA GLN A 276 21.59 -41.44 -40.09
C GLN A 276 21.26 -42.33 -41.28
N GLU A 277 20.01 -42.26 -41.79
CA GLU A 277 19.61 -43.00 -43.00
C GLU A 277 20.41 -42.55 -44.23
N ARG A 278 20.68 -41.27 -44.41
CA ARG A 278 21.48 -40.73 -45.51
C ARG A 278 22.94 -41.17 -45.46
N ILE A 279 23.55 -41.26 -44.26
CA ILE A 279 24.88 -41.77 -44.07
C ILE A 279 24.91 -43.28 -44.40
N ALA A 280 23.94 -44.05 -43.92
CA ALA A 280 23.84 -45.48 -44.23
C ALA A 280 23.68 -45.75 -45.74
N ALA A 281 23.01 -44.85 -46.47
CA ALA A 281 22.85 -44.89 -47.89
C ALA A 281 24.07 -44.32 -48.71
N GLY A 282 25.16 -43.91 -48.01
CA GLY A 282 26.35 -43.32 -48.62
C GLY A 282 26.12 -41.93 -49.25
N ARG A 283 25.04 -41.22 -48.86
CA ARG A 283 24.64 -39.92 -49.45
C ARG A 283 25.09 -38.72 -48.59
N MET A 284 25.75 -38.95 -47.48
CA MET A 284 26.24 -37.95 -46.52
C MET A 284 27.51 -38.42 -45.85
N ALA A 285 28.46 -37.51 -45.55
CA ALA A 285 29.67 -37.85 -44.84
C ALA A 285 29.38 -38.15 -43.35
N ALA A 286 30.00 -39.17 -42.78
CA ALA A 286 29.77 -39.59 -41.38
C ALA A 286 30.12 -38.48 -40.37
N VAL A 287 31.05 -37.57 -40.68
CA VAL A 287 31.43 -36.45 -39.81
C VAL A 287 30.33 -35.42 -39.65
N ASP A 288 29.39 -35.29 -40.60
CA ASP A 288 28.32 -34.30 -40.55
C ASP A 288 27.24 -34.63 -39.52
N ILE A 289 27.25 -35.86 -38.94
CA ILE A 289 26.29 -36.26 -37.89
C ILE A 289 26.51 -35.47 -36.59
N TYR A 290 27.77 -35.16 -36.26
CA TYR A 290 28.11 -34.46 -35.00
C TYR A 290 27.42 -33.12 -34.84
N GLN A 291 27.15 -32.40 -35.95
CA GLN A 291 26.42 -31.16 -35.92
C GLN A 291 24.98 -31.39 -35.48
N THR A 292 24.33 -32.44 -35.95
CA THR A 292 22.93 -32.76 -35.61
C THR A 292 22.81 -33.31 -34.19
N GLU A 293 23.79 -34.14 -33.77
CA GLU A 293 23.89 -34.63 -32.38
C GLU A 293 24.07 -33.46 -31.39
N ALA A 294 24.91 -32.49 -31.71
CA ALA A 294 25.09 -31.28 -30.91
C ALA A 294 23.81 -30.44 -30.83
N ASP A 295 23.02 -30.35 -31.92
CA ASP A 295 21.72 -29.66 -31.89
C ASP A 295 20.73 -30.40 -30.98
N VAL A 296 20.62 -31.73 -31.07
CA VAL A 296 19.75 -32.52 -30.14
C VAL A 296 20.14 -32.26 -28.71
N ALA A 297 21.42 -32.34 -28.35
CA ALA A 297 21.87 -32.03 -26.97
C ALA A 297 21.52 -30.60 -26.53
N SER A 298 21.66 -29.62 -27.43
CA SER A 298 21.26 -28.23 -27.15
C SER A 298 19.75 -28.09 -26.91
N ARG A 299 18.91 -28.84 -27.68
CA ARG A 299 17.43 -28.84 -27.47
C ARG A 299 17.05 -29.51 -26.14
N GLU A 300 17.77 -30.57 -25.74
CA GLU A 300 17.54 -31.20 -24.43
C GLU A 300 17.82 -30.23 -23.28
N VAL A 301 18.92 -29.47 -23.37
CA VAL A 301 19.19 -28.39 -22.38
C VAL A 301 18.08 -27.33 -22.39
N SER A 302 17.62 -26.92 -23.57
CA SER A 302 16.51 -25.92 -23.69
C SER A 302 15.20 -26.46 -23.09
N LEU A 303 14.92 -27.75 -23.26
CA LEU A 303 13.76 -28.41 -22.66
C LEU A 303 13.81 -28.36 -21.12
N LEU A 304 14.97 -28.72 -20.53
CA LEU A 304 15.17 -28.65 -19.08
C LEU A 304 15.01 -27.24 -18.54
N GLN A 305 15.48 -26.23 -19.27
CA GLN A 305 15.30 -24.82 -18.90
C GLN A 305 13.81 -24.40 -18.93
N SER A 306 13.07 -24.85 -19.95
CA SER A 306 11.62 -24.58 -20.07
C SER A 306 10.83 -25.26 -18.96
N GLN A 307 11.19 -26.50 -18.58
CA GLN A 307 10.58 -27.20 -17.43
C GLN A 307 10.81 -26.43 -16.12
N ASN A 308 12.05 -26.00 -15.86
CA ASN A 308 12.37 -25.20 -14.68
C ASN A 308 11.61 -23.86 -14.66
N SER A 309 11.43 -23.21 -15.82
CA SER A 309 10.66 -21.95 -15.94
C SER A 309 9.18 -22.16 -15.64
N LEU A 310 8.60 -23.28 -16.09
CA LEU A 310 7.23 -23.67 -15.79
C LEU A 310 7.03 -23.88 -14.28
N ASP A 311 7.94 -24.60 -13.64
CA ASP A 311 7.86 -24.87 -12.20
C ASP A 311 8.01 -23.58 -11.38
N ALA A 312 8.90 -22.68 -11.78
CA ALA A 312 9.04 -21.36 -11.15
C ALA A 312 7.77 -20.50 -11.28
N ALA A 313 7.15 -20.48 -12.46
CA ALA A 313 5.88 -19.76 -12.70
C ALA A 313 4.74 -20.36 -11.88
N ARG A 314 4.67 -21.70 -11.79
CA ARG A 314 3.70 -22.43 -10.96
C ARG A 314 3.84 -22.08 -9.49
N LEU A 315 5.03 -22.12 -8.93
CA LEU A 315 5.30 -21.75 -7.53
C LEU A 315 4.97 -20.28 -7.23
N THR A 316 5.19 -19.40 -8.19
CA THR A 316 4.82 -17.99 -8.06
C THR A 316 3.31 -17.82 -7.94
N LEU A 317 2.53 -18.51 -8.77
CA LEU A 317 1.07 -18.48 -8.70
C LEU A 317 0.55 -19.12 -7.39
N ILE A 318 1.08 -20.29 -6.99
CA ILE A 318 0.74 -20.96 -5.72
C ILE A 318 0.90 -20.00 -4.54
N ARG A 319 2.02 -19.29 -4.47
CA ARG A 319 2.27 -18.30 -3.41
C ARG A 319 1.27 -17.14 -3.41
N LEU A 320 0.87 -16.67 -4.59
CA LEU A 320 -0.11 -15.57 -4.70
C LEU A 320 -1.52 -16.00 -4.30
N LEU A 321 -1.87 -17.25 -4.58
CA LEU A 321 -3.17 -17.82 -4.27
C LEU A 321 -3.25 -18.43 -2.86
N ASP A 322 -2.13 -18.45 -2.12
CA ASP A 322 -2.00 -19.10 -0.80
C ASP A 322 -2.43 -20.58 -0.83
N LEU A 323 -2.07 -21.29 -1.94
CA LEU A 323 -2.37 -22.71 -2.12
C LEU A 323 -1.28 -23.60 -1.50
N ASP A 324 -1.60 -24.87 -1.29
CA ASP A 324 -0.61 -25.88 -0.86
C ASP A 324 0.55 -25.94 -1.89
N PRO A 325 1.83 -25.84 -1.46
CA PRO A 325 2.98 -25.97 -2.33
C PRO A 325 3.05 -27.27 -3.15
N ALA A 326 2.39 -28.33 -2.70
CA ALA A 326 2.29 -29.60 -3.41
C ALA A 326 1.24 -29.58 -4.54
N SER A 327 0.40 -28.54 -4.63
CA SER A 327 -0.62 -28.42 -5.67
C SER A 327 0.01 -28.22 -7.05
N GLN A 328 -0.67 -28.73 -8.09
CA GLN A 328 -0.23 -28.60 -9.47
C GLN A 328 -1.29 -27.85 -10.31
N PRO A 329 -1.45 -26.53 -10.14
CA PRO A 329 -2.38 -25.77 -10.94
C PRO A 329 -1.95 -25.77 -12.42
N ARG A 330 -2.92 -26.04 -13.30
CA ARG A 330 -2.79 -25.94 -14.74
C ARG A 330 -3.62 -24.75 -15.22
N ALA A 331 -2.96 -23.74 -15.76
CA ALA A 331 -3.65 -22.58 -16.30
C ALA A 331 -4.29 -22.92 -17.65
N LEU A 332 -5.57 -22.62 -17.80
CA LEU A 332 -6.26 -22.68 -19.09
C LEU A 332 -6.01 -21.36 -19.83
N ALA A 333 -5.50 -21.47 -21.07
CA ALA A 333 -5.21 -20.28 -21.89
C ALA A 333 -6.50 -19.50 -22.22
N GLU A 334 -6.40 -18.16 -22.18
CA GLU A 334 -7.45 -17.28 -22.68
C GLU A 334 -7.52 -17.38 -24.22
N THR A 335 -8.70 -17.76 -24.74
CA THR A 335 -8.88 -17.98 -26.20
C THR A 335 -9.23 -16.69 -26.93
N THR A 336 -9.67 -15.64 -26.23
CA THR A 336 -10.20 -14.42 -26.83
C THR A 336 -9.22 -13.27 -26.65
N ILE A 337 -8.86 -12.61 -27.73
CA ILE A 337 -8.06 -11.37 -27.72
C ILE A 337 -9.04 -10.20 -27.84
N PRO A 338 -9.25 -9.40 -26.75
CA PRO A 338 -10.15 -8.25 -26.79
C PRO A 338 -9.61 -7.14 -27.72
N PRO A 339 -10.48 -6.32 -28.33
CA PRO A 339 -10.03 -5.17 -29.13
C PRO A 339 -9.45 -4.06 -28.23
N VAL A 340 -8.60 -3.21 -28.81
CA VAL A 340 -8.02 -2.04 -28.13
C VAL A 340 -9.10 -0.98 -27.92
N PRO A 341 -9.27 -0.42 -26.68
CA PRO A 341 -10.10 0.76 -26.47
C PRO A 341 -9.53 1.97 -27.23
N GLN A 342 -10.37 2.69 -27.98
CA GLN A 342 -9.90 3.78 -28.84
C GLN A 342 -10.24 5.18 -28.32
N ASP A 343 -11.17 5.32 -27.37
CA ASP A 343 -11.61 6.62 -26.89
C ASP A 343 -10.72 7.14 -25.75
N ARG A 344 -9.82 8.08 -26.10
CA ARG A 344 -8.93 8.76 -25.15
C ARG A 344 -9.69 9.62 -24.14
N GLN A 345 -10.78 10.30 -24.56
CA GLN A 345 -11.50 11.21 -23.66
C GLN A 345 -12.23 10.42 -22.59
N GLU A 346 -12.87 9.32 -22.99
CA GLU A 346 -13.52 8.40 -22.06
C GLU A 346 -12.52 7.74 -21.11
N ALA A 347 -11.34 7.33 -21.60
CA ALA A 347 -10.29 6.77 -20.78
C ALA A 347 -9.80 7.78 -19.70
N LEU A 348 -9.60 9.04 -20.06
CA LEU A 348 -9.22 10.09 -19.10
C LEU A 348 -10.33 10.34 -18.07
N ARG A 349 -11.58 10.39 -18.48
CA ARG A 349 -12.72 10.55 -17.58
C ARG A 349 -12.76 9.41 -16.55
N LEU A 350 -12.67 8.16 -17.02
CA LEU A 350 -12.66 6.98 -16.16
C LEU A 350 -11.50 7.01 -15.16
N ALA A 351 -10.30 7.42 -15.60
CA ALA A 351 -9.14 7.51 -14.73
C ALA A 351 -9.35 8.51 -13.60
N PHE A 352 -9.86 9.72 -13.87
CA PHE A 352 -10.10 10.73 -12.83
C PHE A 352 -11.24 10.36 -11.88
N GLU A 353 -12.23 9.59 -12.33
CA GLU A 353 -13.36 9.16 -11.51
C GLU A 353 -13.04 7.95 -10.63
N ASN A 354 -12.13 7.04 -11.07
CA ASN A 354 -11.97 5.72 -10.44
C ASN A 354 -10.61 5.46 -9.80
N ARG A 355 -9.58 6.25 -10.10
CA ARG A 355 -8.23 6.03 -9.55
C ARG A 355 -8.17 6.32 -8.04
N PRO A 356 -7.84 5.31 -7.22
CA PRO A 356 -7.79 5.49 -5.77
C PRO A 356 -6.71 6.47 -5.29
N ASP A 357 -5.56 6.53 -5.99
CA ASP A 357 -4.46 7.44 -5.68
C ASP A 357 -4.87 8.90 -5.89
N TYR A 358 -5.51 9.24 -7.01
CA TYR A 358 -6.03 10.58 -7.28
C TYR A 358 -7.12 11.00 -6.29
N LEU A 359 -8.10 10.11 -6.04
CA LEU A 359 -9.17 10.38 -5.08
C LEU A 359 -8.61 10.57 -3.65
N SER A 360 -7.58 9.79 -3.26
CA SER A 360 -6.91 9.97 -1.97
C SER A 360 -6.16 11.30 -1.88
N ALA A 361 -5.57 11.78 -2.98
CA ALA A 361 -4.92 13.09 -3.04
C ALA A 361 -5.94 14.23 -2.87
N LEU A 362 -7.13 14.12 -3.47
CA LEU A 362 -8.22 15.08 -3.26
C LEU A 362 -8.64 15.14 -1.79
N LEU A 363 -8.79 13.98 -1.12
CA LEU A 363 -9.10 13.93 0.31
C LEU A 363 -7.98 14.54 1.16
N SER A 364 -6.72 14.31 0.80
CA SER A 364 -5.56 14.90 1.49
C SER A 364 -5.54 16.43 1.35
N TYR A 365 -5.92 16.95 0.20
CA TYR A 365 -6.09 18.39 -0.02
C TYR A 365 -7.21 18.98 0.87
N GLU A 366 -8.35 18.31 0.99
CA GLU A 366 -9.44 18.75 1.89
C GLU A 366 -8.99 18.71 3.37
N ILE A 367 -8.22 17.71 3.78
CA ILE A 367 -7.61 17.63 5.12
C ILE A 367 -6.64 18.81 5.34
N ALA A 368 -5.85 19.18 4.34
CA ALA A 368 -4.93 20.32 4.43
C ALA A 368 -5.67 21.65 4.61
N LYS A 369 -6.82 21.84 3.96
CA LYS A 369 -7.71 23.01 4.20
C LYS A 369 -8.22 23.08 5.65
N LEU A 370 -8.65 21.94 6.20
CA LEU A 370 -9.08 21.88 7.59
C LEU A 370 -7.94 22.15 8.56
N ASN A 371 -6.73 21.65 8.26
CA ASN A 371 -5.54 21.94 9.06
C ASN A 371 -5.20 23.44 9.03
N LEU A 372 -5.31 24.10 7.87
CA LEU A 372 -5.12 25.55 7.77
C LEU A 372 -6.15 26.30 8.61
N LEU A 373 -7.43 25.94 8.52
CA LEU A 373 -8.50 26.53 9.31
C LEU A 373 -8.19 26.47 10.82
N VAL A 374 -7.78 25.30 11.31
CA VAL A 374 -7.41 25.10 12.72
C VAL A 374 -6.15 25.90 13.09
N ALA A 375 -5.15 25.92 12.21
CA ALA A 375 -3.92 26.64 12.44
C ALA A 375 -4.13 28.18 12.44
N GLU A 376 -4.94 28.73 11.56
CA GLU A 376 -5.32 30.14 11.55
C GLU A 376 -6.09 30.51 12.82
N ASN A 377 -7.05 29.69 13.24
CA ASN A 377 -7.78 29.90 14.50
C ASN A 377 -6.82 29.90 15.70
N SER A 378 -5.77 29.07 15.67
CA SER A 378 -4.80 29.00 16.76
C SER A 378 -4.00 30.28 16.94
N THR A 379 -3.96 31.17 15.93
CA THR A 379 -3.29 32.48 16.00
C THR A 379 -4.11 33.57 16.68
N LEU A 380 -5.40 33.32 16.90
CA LEU A 380 -6.28 34.27 17.55
C LEU A 380 -5.94 34.42 19.04
N TRP A 381 -6.35 35.53 19.61
CA TRP A 381 -6.30 35.74 21.06
C TRP A 381 -7.22 34.76 21.78
N SER A 382 -6.86 34.35 23.00
CA SER A 382 -7.76 33.58 23.85
C SER A 382 -8.67 34.54 24.63
N LEU A 383 -9.98 34.41 24.42
CA LEU A 383 -11.02 35.03 25.20
C LEU A 383 -11.97 33.95 25.62
N ASP A 384 -11.98 33.64 26.92
CA ASP A 384 -12.75 32.55 27.48
C ASP A 384 -13.74 33.07 28.53
N LEU A 385 -14.99 32.67 28.42
CA LEU A 385 -15.98 32.79 29.47
C LEU A 385 -15.84 31.56 30.37
N THR A 386 -15.50 31.78 31.64
CA THR A 386 -15.30 30.71 32.62
C THR A 386 -16.33 30.82 33.73
N GLY A 387 -16.81 29.71 34.21
CA GLY A 387 -17.68 29.63 35.38
C GLY A 387 -17.31 28.39 36.20
N SER A 388 -17.39 28.55 37.52
CA SER A 388 -17.24 27.40 38.40
C SER A 388 -18.26 27.51 39.55
N TYR A 389 -18.75 26.36 39.97
CA TYR A 389 -19.46 26.18 41.22
C TYR A 389 -18.81 25.00 41.98
N ASN A 390 -18.53 25.25 43.25
CA ASN A 390 -17.90 24.24 44.08
C ASN A 390 -18.64 24.18 45.41
N GLN A 391 -18.83 22.95 45.91
CA GLN A 391 -19.37 22.70 47.23
C GLN A 391 -18.44 21.76 47.97
N THR A 392 -18.10 22.11 49.21
CA THR A 392 -17.22 21.32 50.09
C THR A 392 -17.81 21.18 51.47
N ALA A 393 -17.67 20.01 52.07
CA ALA A 393 -18.01 19.72 53.43
C ALA A 393 -16.87 18.93 54.08
N GLY A 394 -16.43 19.31 55.27
CA GLY A 394 -15.35 18.63 55.99
C GLY A 394 -15.80 18.19 57.39
N LEU A 395 -15.09 17.23 57.95
CA LEU A 395 -15.25 16.69 59.30
C LEU A 395 -13.89 16.44 59.94
N GLY A 396 -13.77 16.58 61.28
CA GLY A 396 -12.52 16.36 61.99
C GLY A 396 -11.50 17.44 61.70
N GLN A 397 -10.25 17.07 61.36
CA GLN A 397 -9.18 18.01 61.00
C GLN A 397 -9.44 18.78 59.72
N LEU A 398 -10.37 18.31 58.85
CA LEU A 398 -10.81 18.97 57.63
C LEU A 398 -12.20 19.61 57.79
N ASP A 399 -12.64 19.84 59.06
CA ASP A 399 -13.91 20.49 59.32
C ASP A 399 -13.90 21.94 58.83
N THR A 400 -14.87 22.27 57.96
CA THR A 400 -15.08 23.59 57.40
C THR A 400 -16.25 24.33 58.05
N GLN A 401 -16.66 23.91 59.25
CA GLN A 401 -17.84 24.47 59.96
C GLN A 401 -19.13 24.38 59.14
N GLY A 402 -19.36 23.23 58.52
CA GLY A 402 -20.54 22.96 57.71
C GLY A 402 -20.22 22.87 56.21
N THR A 403 -21.26 22.92 55.42
CA THR A 403 -21.13 22.90 53.95
C THR A 403 -20.82 24.31 53.46
N GLN A 404 -19.76 24.47 52.68
CA GLN A 404 -19.39 25.71 52.05
C GLN A 404 -19.61 25.59 50.52
N ASP A 405 -20.26 26.59 49.94
CA ASP A 405 -20.44 26.72 48.51
C ASP A 405 -19.85 28.03 48.00
N ASN A 406 -19.17 27.92 46.85
CA ASN A 406 -18.57 29.06 46.19
C ASN A 406 -18.90 29.00 44.70
N TRP A 407 -19.19 30.14 44.09
CA TRP A 407 -19.31 30.25 42.65
C TRP A 407 -18.41 31.38 42.13
N ASN A 408 -17.97 31.21 40.91
CA ASN A 408 -17.19 32.20 40.17
C ASN A 408 -17.64 32.23 38.71
N VAL A 409 -17.75 33.44 38.16
CA VAL A 409 -17.95 33.68 36.74
C VAL A 409 -17.03 34.80 36.32
N GLY A 410 -16.31 34.61 35.23
CA GLY A 410 -15.33 35.56 34.75
C GLY A 410 -15.05 35.47 33.26
N LEU A 411 -14.47 36.51 32.72
CA LEU A 411 -13.90 36.56 31.38
C LEU A 411 -12.38 36.59 31.51
N MET A 412 -11.72 35.68 30.84
CA MET A 412 -10.24 35.62 30.78
C MET A 412 -9.80 35.95 29.38
N LEU A 413 -9.08 37.10 29.25
CA LEU A 413 -8.45 37.50 28.00
C LEU A 413 -6.95 37.29 28.10
N SER A 414 -6.37 36.51 27.15
CA SER A 414 -4.94 36.31 27.05
C SER A 414 -4.45 36.74 25.66
N ILE A 415 -3.56 37.73 25.65
CA ILE A 415 -2.97 38.30 24.45
C ILE A 415 -1.47 38.04 24.48
N PRO A 416 -0.95 37.15 23.64
CA PRO A 416 0.50 36.95 23.52
C PRO A 416 1.14 38.16 22.84
N LEU A 417 2.16 38.73 23.47
CA LEU A 417 2.88 39.88 22.96
C LEU A 417 4.25 39.44 22.41
N ASN A 418 4.53 39.86 21.16
CA ASN A 418 5.84 39.66 20.51
C ASN A 418 6.30 38.17 20.45
N ASP A 419 5.36 37.28 20.16
CA ASP A 419 5.66 35.85 19.98
C ASP A 419 5.41 35.42 18.52
N PRO A 420 6.46 35.37 17.66
CA PRO A 420 6.32 34.94 16.28
C PRO A 420 6.01 33.44 16.13
N ALA A 421 6.27 32.62 17.17
CA ALA A 421 5.99 31.18 17.14
C ALA A 421 4.49 30.88 16.97
N ILE A 422 3.61 31.79 17.42
CA ILE A 422 2.16 31.64 17.27
C ILE A 422 1.73 31.54 15.81
N ARG A 423 2.41 32.30 14.93
CA ARG A 423 2.10 32.32 13.49
C ARG A 423 2.80 31.20 12.71
N GLN A 424 3.81 30.54 13.30
CA GLN A 424 4.59 29.51 12.62
C GLN A 424 3.71 28.38 12.10
N GLY A 425 2.77 27.89 12.94
CA GLY A 425 1.85 26.82 12.56
C GLY A 425 0.93 27.21 11.38
N ALA A 426 0.40 28.43 11.37
CA ALA A 426 -0.44 28.92 10.29
C ALA A 426 0.33 29.10 8.98
N VAL A 427 1.56 29.64 9.04
CA VAL A 427 2.44 29.76 7.88
C VAL A 427 2.78 28.36 7.33
N ALA A 428 3.14 27.41 8.20
CA ALA A 428 3.45 26.05 7.79
C ALA A 428 2.22 25.36 7.15
N ALA A 429 1.04 25.51 7.74
CA ALA A 429 -0.20 24.94 7.20
C ALA A 429 -0.56 25.55 5.84
N ARG A 430 -0.36 26.88 5.66
CA ARG A 430 -0.57 27.57 4.38
C ARG A 430 0.35 27.01 3.29
N ILE A 431 1.63 26.97 3.57
CA ILE A 431 2.62 26.43 2.62
C ILE A 431 2.35 24.95 2.32
N ASN A 432 1.90 24.17 3.30
CA ASN A 432 1.51 22.79 3.04
C ASN A 432 0.29 22.68 2.12
N LEU A 433 -0.72 23.53 2.29
CA LEU A 433 -1.87 23.58 1.38
C LEU A 433 -1.42 23.93 -0.05
N ASP A 434 -0.57 24.96 -0.22
CA ASP A 434 -0.02 25.35 -1.53
C ASP A 434 0.77 24.20 -2.18
N LYS A 435 1.51 23.41 -1.37
CA LYS A 435 2.21 22.20 -1.86
C LYS A 435 1.22 21.13 -2.34
N PHE A 436 0.18 20.83 -1.57
CA PHE A 436 -0.84 19.86 -2.00
C PHE A 436 -1.56 20.30 -3.28
N GLU A 437 -1.77 21.60 -3.48
CA GLU A 437 -2.34 22.13 -4.72
C GLU A 437 -1.41 21.89 -5.92
N ASN A 438 -0.12 22.15 -5.76
CA ASN A 438 0.88 21.88 -6.79
C ASN A 438 1.03 20.37 -7.06
N ASP A 439 1.06 19.54 -6.02
CA ASP A 439 1.15 18.09 -6.15
C ASP A 439 -0.08 17.52 -6.87
N LEU A 440 -1.27 18.05 -6.59
CA LEU A 440 -2.50 17.64 -7.27
C LEU A 440 -2.48 18.03 -8.76
N ALA A 441 -1.99 19.24 -9.07
CA ALA A 441 -1.84 19.68 -10.46
C ALA A 441 -0.82 18.79 -11.21
N GLN A 442 0.30 18.47 -10.59
CA GLN A 442 1.29 17.56 -11.15
C GLN A 442 0.70 16.14 -11.36
N GLN A 443 -0.01 15.61 -10.37
CA GLN A 443 -0.62 14.29 -10.45
C GLN A 443 -1.64 14.19 -11.59
N ARG A 444 -2.39 15.28 -11.89
CA ARG A 444 -3.28 15.31 -13.05
C ARG A 444 -2.52 15.16 -14.36
N LEU A 445 -1.42 15.88 -14.53
CA LEU A 445 -0.57 15.75 -15.72
C LEU A 445 0.04 14.35 -15.82
N ASP A 446 0.50 13.78 -14.71
CA ASP A 446 1.07 12.43 -14.68
C ASP A 446 0.03 11.38 -15.09
N ILE A 447 -1.20 11.48 -14.60
CA ILE A 447 -2.32 10.61 -14.99
C ILE A 447 -2.62 10.73 -16.49
N GLU A 448 -2.67 11.95 -17.04
CA GLU A 448 -2.88 12.14 -18.47
C GLU A 448 -1.78 11.46 -19.29
N VAL A 449 -0.52 11.63 -18.91
CA VAL A 449 0.63 11.00 -19.58
C VAL A 449 0.58 9.48 -19.44
N GLU A 450 0.26 8.95 -18.26
CA GLU A 450 0.14 7.51 -18.01
C GLU A 450 -0.96 6.87 -18.86
N VAL A 451 -2.15 7.49 -18.92
CA VAL A 451 -3.27 7.00 -19.74
C VAL A 451 -2.91 7.00 -21.24
N ILE A 452 -2.31 8.09 -21.72
CA ILE A 452 -1.87 8.18 -23.12
C ILE A 452 -0.83 7.10 -23.44
N ASN A 453 0.13 6.89 -22.56
CA ASN A 453 1.16 5.88 -22.75
C ASN A 453 0.58 4.45 -22.69
N ALA A 454 -0.37 4.18 -21.78
CA ALA A 454 -1.02 2.88 -21.66
C ALA A 454 -1.84 2.55 -22.92
N LEU A 455 -2.62 3.51 -23.44
CA LEU A 455 -3.38 3.35 -24.70
C LEU A 455 -2.45 3.06 -25.88
N ARG A 456 -1.39 3.88 -26.03
CA ARG A 456 -0.40 3.69 -27.11
C ARG A 456 0.30 2.34 -27.00
N LYS A 457 0.63 1.90 -25.79
CA LYS A 457 1.29 0.62 -25.55
C LYS A 457 0.39 -0.56 -25.93
N ALA A 458 -0.90 -0.50 -25.57
CA ALA A 458 -1.90 -1.49 -25.96
C ALA A 458 -2.07 -1.55 -27.51
N GLU A 459 -2.07 -0.41 -28.18
CA GLU A 459 -2.16 -0.36 -29.65
C GLU A 459 -0.93 -0.99 -30.32
N ILE A 460 0.28 -0.64 -29.86
CA ILE A 460 1.53 -1.18 -30.39
C ILE A 460 1.61 -2.69 -30.15
N SER A 461 1.30 -3.18 -28.95
CA SER A 461 1.36 -4.60 -28.63
C SER A 461 0.29 -5.41 -29.38
N HIS A 462 -0.88 -4.84 -29.65
CA HIS A 462 -1.88 -5.45 -30.53
C HIS A 462 -1.33 -5.62 -31.97
N ARG A 463 -0.72 -4.58 -32.53
CA ARG A 463 -0.10 -4.66 -33.87
C ARG A 463 1.05 -5.67 -33.89
N GLN A 464 1.78 -5.83 -32.81
CA GLN A 464 2.87 -6.80 -32.69
C GLN A 464 2.35 -8.25 -32.77
N ILE A 465 1.14 -8.56 -32.28
CA ILE A 465 0.52 -9.89 -32.45
C ILE A 465 0.38 -10.21 -33.94
N GLU A 466 -0.21 -9.31 -34.74
CA GLU A 466 -0.43 -9.55 -36.16
C GLU A 466 0.89 -9.86 -36.89
N LEU A 467 1.95 -9.07 -36.63
CA LEU A 467 3.25 -9.23 -37.27
C LEU A 467 3.96 -10.52 -36.79
N SER A 468 3.86 -10.87 -35.51
CA SER A 468 4.47 -12.09 -34.98
C SER A 468 3.77 -13.35 -35.49
N THR A 469 2.43 -13.32 -35.61
CA THR A 469 1.66 -14.42 -36.22
C THR A 469 2.06 -14.65 -37.67
N GLN A 470 2.18 -13.59 -38.48
CA GLN A 470 2.68 -13.68 -39.87
C GLN A 470 4.12 -14.25 -39.90
N GLY A 471 4.99 -13.77 -38.98
CA GLY A 471 6.36 -14.24 -38.88
C GLY A 471 6.45 -15.75 -38.59
N ARG A 472 5.64 -16.23 -37.64
CA ARG A 472 5.55 -17.66 -37.30
C ARG A 472 5.05 -18.49 -38.51
N GLU A 473 4.00 -18.04 -39.19
CA GLU A 473 3.48 -18.77 -40.36
C GLU A 473 4.50 -18.89 -41.48
N LEU A 474 5.23 -17.81 -41.77
CA LEU A 474 6.28 -17.82 -42.79
C LEU A 474 7.46 -18.71 -42.36
N ALA A 475 7.88 -18.63 -41.12
CA ALA A 475 8.94 -19.51 -40.55
C ALA A 475 8.53 -20.98 -40.65
N GLN A 476 7.28 -21.31 -40.36
CA GLN A 476 6.76 -22.68 -40.45
C GLN A 476 6.78 -23.20 -41.89
N LYS A 477 6.34 -22.37 -42.87
CA LYS A 477 6.42 -22.70 -44.30
C LYS A 477 7.86 -22.91 -44.75
N ASN A 478 8.79 -22.05 -44.31
CA ASN A 478 10.20 -22.19 -44.62
C ASN A 478 10.81 -23.49 -44.13
N VAL A 479 10.56 -23.88 -42.89
CA VAL A 479 11.02 -25.16 -42.33
C VAL A 479 10.46 -26.35 -43.16
N ALA A 480 9.18 -26.32 -43.51
CA ALA A 480 8.58 -27.38 -44.32
C ALA A 480 9.28 -27.51 -45.70
N VAL A 481 9.52 -26.41 -46.39
CA VAL A 481 10.21 -26.38 -47.68
C VAL A 481 11.66 -26.87 -47.54
N GLN A 482 12.39 -26.44 -46.50
CA GLN A 482 13.78 -26.84 -46.33
C GLN A 482 13.91 -28.30 -45.90
N THR A 483 12.96 -28.83 -45.15
CA THR A 483 12.91 -30.27 -44.82
C THR A 483 12.78 -31.12 -46.08
N GLU A 484 11.90 -30.75 -47.03
CA GLU A 484 11.75 -31.45 -48.30
C GLU A 484 13.01 -31.32 -49.18
N LYS A 485 13.65 -30.14 -49.24
CA LYS A 485 14.92 -29.93 -49.92
C LYS A 485 16.05 -30.80 -49.34
N LEU A 486 16.09 -30.97 -48.02
CA LEU A 486 17.10 -31.82 -47.37
C LEU A 486 16.94 -33.27 -47.76
N LYS A 487 15.73 -33.81 -47.83
CA LYS A 487 15.45 -35.18 -48.27
C LYS A 487 16.01 -35.49 -49.65
N VAL A 488 15.96 -34.52 -50.58
CA VAL A 488 16.51 -34.66 -51.93
C VAL A 488 17.93 -34.12 -52.10
N GLY A 489 18.59 -33.73 -51.03
CA GLY A 489 20.00 -33.29 -51.02
C GLY A 489 20.22 -31.89 -51.61
N ARG A 490 19.19 -31.02 -51.65
CA ARG A 490 19.26 -29.66 -52.23
C ARG A 490 19.48 -28.56 -51.21
N THR A 491 19.66 -28.89 -49.93
CA THR A 491 20.04 -27.98 -48.84
C THR A 491 20.97 -28.64 -47.87
N SER A 492 21.68 -27.86 -47.06
CA SER A 492 22.57 -28.35 -46.01
C SER A 492 21.86 -28.54 -44.67
N ASN A 493 22.41 -29.38 -43.77
CA ASN A 493 21.93 -29.48 -42.41
C ASN A 493 21.98 -28.14 -41.68
N PHE A 494 23.08 -27.39 -41.86
CA PHE A 494 23.24 -26.07 -41.26
C PHE A 494 22.09 -25.13 -41.60
N GLU A 495 21.69 -25.11 -42.88
CA GLU A 495 20.59 -24.25 -43.34
C GLU A 495 19.26 -24.71 -42.75
N LEU A 496 18.93 -26.01 -42.71
CA LEU A 496 17.74 -26.52 -42.06
C LEU A 496 17.67 -26.17 -40.57
N LEU A 497 18.79 -26.41 -39.84
CA LEU A 497 18.87 -26.05 -38.41
C LEU A 497 18.68 -24.55 -38.16
N SER A 498 19.21 -23.70 -39.07
CA SER A 498 18.97 -22.24 -38.99
C SER A 498 17.50 -21.89 -39.13
N TYR A 499 16.76 -22.48 -40.08
CA TYR A 499 15.33 -22.28 -40.24
C TYR A 499 14.51 -22.86 -39.07
N GLN A 500 14.92 -23.99 -38.51
CA GLN A 500 14.29 -24.57 -37.31
C GLN A 500 14.47 -23.64 -36.10
N ASN A 501 15.65 -23.04 -35.93
CA ASN A 501 15.89 -22.01 -34.89
C ASN A 501 15.03 -20.77 -35.10
N ALA A 502 14.92 -20.30 -36.35
CA ALA A 502 14.05 -19.16 -36.70
C ALA A 502 12.58 -19.45 -36.38
N LEU A 503 12.10 -20.68 -36.61
CA LEU A 503 10.73 -21.09 -36.27
C LEU A 503 10.50 -21.08 -34.75
N VAL A 504 11.43 -21.64 -33.95
CA VAL A 504 11.31 -21.62 -32.48
C VAL A 504 11.27 -20.19 -31.95
N ASN A 505 12.12 -19.31 -32.48
CA ASN A 505 12.13 -17.89 -32.12
C ASN A 505 10.81 -17.20 -32.52
N ALA A 506 10.27 -17.49 -33.70
CA ALA A 506 9.00 -16.92 -34.17
C ALA A 506 7.80 -17.42 -33.34
N GLN A 507 7.76 -18.71 -32.96
CA GLN A 507 6.75 -19.27 -32.07
C GLN A 507 6.76 -18.60 -30.69
N ASN A 508 7.93 -18.47 -30.06
CA ASN A 508 8.07 -17.77 -28.78
C ASN A 508 7.74 -16.28 -28.92
N ALA A 509 8.08 -15.62 -30.03
CA ALA A 509 7.74 -14.23 -30.26
C ALA A 509 6.22 -14.01 -30.34
N GLU A 510 5.47 -14.91 -30.99
CA GLU A 510 4.01 -14.87 -31.04
C GLU A 510 3.38 -15.03 -29.65
N VAL A 511 3.78 -16.06 -28.88
CA VAL A 511 3.31 -16.28 -27.49
C VAL A 511 3.60 -15.05 -26.64
N ASN A 512 4.83 -14.51 -26.73
CA ASN A 512 5.22 -13.32 -25.97
C ASN A 512 4.40 -12.09 -26.39
N ALA A 513 4.10 -11.90 -27.66
CA ALA A 513 3.28 -10.78 -28.15
C ALA A 513 1.85 -10.85 -27.61
N ILE A 514 1.22 -12.03 -27.62
CA ILE A 514 -0.13 -12.24 -27.09
C ILE A 514 -0.16 -11.94 -25.59
N ILE A 515 0.74 -12.53 -24.81
CA ILE A 515 0.79 -12.33 -23.36
C ILE A 515 1.11 -10.87 -23.00
N SER A 516 2.03 -10.22 -23.74
CA SER A 516 2.33 -8.80 -23.54
C SER A 516 1.11 -7.93 -23.79
N TYR A 517 0.37 -8.15 -24.87
CA TYR A 517 -0.85 -7.40 -25.16
C TYR A 517 -1.90 -7.55 -24.06
N LEU A 518 -2.18 -8.77 -23.63
CA LEU A 518 -3.14 -9.02 -22.56
C LEU A 518 -2.71 -8.34 -21.24
N ASN A 519 -1.42 -8.37 -20.93
CA ASN A 519 -0.89 -7.67 -19.75
C ASN A 519 -0.97 -6.15 -19.90
N ASP A 520 -0.75 -5.60 -21.10
CA ASP A 520 -0.87 -4.18 -21.39
C ASP A 520 -2.32 -3.70 -21.28
N LEU A 521 -3.31 -4.52 -21.70
CA LEU A 521 -4.72 -4.25 -21.45
C LEU A 521 -5.03 -4.22 -19.94
N THR A 522 -4.55 -5.21 -19.19
CA THR A 522 -4.75 -5.22 -17.73
C THR A 522 -4.07 -4.02 -17.06
N SER A 523 -2.89 -3.62 -17.54
CA SER A 523 -2.20 -2.40 -17.08
C SER A 523 -3.01 -1.15 -17.41
N LEU A 524 -3.63 -1.06 -18.58
CA LEU A 524 -4.54 0.02 -18.95
C LEU A 524 -5.76 0.05 -18.00
N GLU A 525 -6.45 -1.08 -17.79
CA GLU A 525 -7.58 -1.18 -16.86
C GLU A 525 -7.19 -0.75 -15.43
N ASN A 526 -5.99 -1.10 -14.98
CA ASN A 526 -5.43 -0.65 -13.70
C ASN A 526 -5.16 0.86 -13.69
N THR A 527 -4.60 1.42 -14.77
CA THR A 527 -4.35 2.86 -14.92
C THR A 527 -5.64 3.66 -14.95
N LEU A 528 -6.73 3.07 -15.45
CA LEU A 528 -8.08 3.66 -15.45
C LEU A 528 -8.80 3.47 -14.10
N GLY A 529 -8.28 2.64 -13.18
CA GLY A 529 -8.90 2.35 -11.89
C GLY A 529 -10.09 1.38 -11.95
N ILE A 530 -10.35 0.73 -13.10
CA ILE A 530 -11.53 -0.11 -13.37
C ILE A 530 -11.25 -1.62 -13.34
N VAL A 531 -10.03 -2.05 -13.02
CA VAL A 531 -9.65 -3.49 -13.06
C VAL A 531 -10.54 -4.37 -12.18
N LEU A 532 -11.00 -3.87 -11.03
CA LEU A 532 -11.90 -4.62 -10.14
C LEU A 532 -13.29 -4.81 -10.77
N ASP A 533 -13.83 -3.75 -11.37
CA ASP A 533 -15.15 -3.76 -12.00
C ASP A 533 -15.17 -4.72 -13.21
N ARG A 534 -14.08 -4.73 -13.98
CA ARG A 534 -13.90 -5.64 -15.10
C ARG A 534 -13.98 -7.12 -14.70
N TRP A 535 -13.43 -7.46 -13.52
CA TRP A 535 -13.40 -8.83 -13.01
C TRP A 535 -14.49 -9.12 -11.98
N GLY A 536 -15.48 -8.23 -11.83
CA GLY A 536 -16.62 -8.41 -10.93
C GLY A 536 -16.24 -8.50 -9.44
N VAL A 537 -15.12 -7.89 -9.05
CA VAL A 537 -14.66 -7.85 -7.67
C VAL A 537 -15.27 -6.64 -6.97
N THR A 538 -16.26 -6.89 -6.12
CA THR A 538 -16.90 -5.85 -5.30
C THR A 538 -16.22 -5.72 -3.94
N LEU A 539 -16.05 -4.48 -3.48
CA LEU A 539 -15.61 -4.19 -2.12
C LEU A 539 -16.71 -4.58 -1.14
N VAL A 540 -16.47 -5.57 -0.30
CA VAL A 540 -17.36 -5.90 0.81
C VAL A 540 -16.92 -5.07 2.01
N GLU A 541 -17.71 -4.09 2.40
CA GLU A 541 -17.53 -3.37 3.66
C GLU A 541 -17.95 -4.29 4.82
N ARG A 542 -17.00 -5.04 5.38
CA ARG A 542 -17.21 -5.84 6.60
C ARG A 542 -17.08 -4.98 7.84
#